data_912a9a0c05b809b49fc8df19756e6fb1
#
_entry.id   912a9a0c05b809b49fc8df19756e6fb1
#
_cell.length_a   1.000
_cell.length_b   1.000
_cell.length_c   1.000
_cell.angle_alpha   90.00
_cell.angle_beta   90.00
_cell.angle_gamma   90.00
#
_symmetry.space_group_name_H-M   'P 1'
#
loop_
_entity.id
_entity.type
_entity.pdbx_description
1 polymer ?
#
loop_
_entity_poly.entity_id
_entity_poly.type
_entity_poly.pdbx_seq_one_letter_code
_entity_poly.pdbx_strand_id
1 'polypeptide(L)'
;MGRVQGTVQTEGRAGGRIRALLLVAVVGVLLSACGGNHPRGEVADPPGVEVLRDPAYGSDPAQRLDVHRSADAQHAPILVMVHGGGWRRGDKANPGVVKNKVAHYVPAGYLVVSINYRLSPEVDPLAQAHDVAAALSFVQSAASAWGGDPRRIVLMGHSAGAHLVSLVTADPGYREGAGAAPWLGTIALDSAAYDVPQIMNGPHPALYDDAFGQDEVLQREASPTLVLSGTPEPVLLVCGSNRAEACPQADAFGAAVRAHGSTATVLPIDMSHGDIDSQVGVAGPLTSAVDDFLTSLGLPT
;
A
#
# COMPACT_ATOMS: atom_id res chain seq x y z
N MET A 1 -4.99 3.89 79.41
CA MET A 1 -5.17 2.59 80.06
C MET A 1 -4.86 1.55 79.00
N GLY A 2 -3.87 0.78 79.08
CA GLY A 2 -2.87 0.18 79.91
C GLY A 2 -2.08 -0.74 78.98
N ARG A 3 -0.85 -0.51 78.93
CA ARG A 3 0.34 -1.35 79.17
C ARG A 3 0.03 -2.86 79.34
N VAL A 4 0.83 -3.72 78.66
CA VAL A 4 1.90 -4.51 79.33
C VAL A 4 2.82 -5.12 78.24
N GLN A 5 4.10 -4.99 78.52
CA GLN A 5 5.30 -5.58 77.96
C GLN A 5 5.41 -7.09 78.29
N GLY A 6 6.19 -7.80 77.52
CA GLY A 6 6.68 -9.12 77.92
C GLY A 6 7.86 -9.53 77.01
N THR A 7 9.04 -9.16 77.49
CA THR A 7 10.36 -9.71 77.06
C THR A 7 10.59 -11.04 77.75
N VAL A 8 11.16 -12.01 77.01
CA VAL A 8 12.08 -13.04 77.58
C VAL A 8 13.16 -13.39 76.59
N GLN A 9 14.40 -13.24 77.05
CA GLN A 9 15.65 -13.76 76.42
C GLN A 9 15.80 -15.24 76.81
N THR A 10 16.60 -15.98 76.05
CA THR A 10 17.90 -16.60 76.39
C THR A 10 18.39 -17.52 75.32
N GLU A 11 19.65 -17.28 74.94
CA GLU A 11 20.85 -18.15 74.87
C GLU A 11 20.73 -19.46 74.07
N GLY A 12 21.58 -19.79 73.18
CA GLY A 12 23.00 -19.67 73.02
C GLY A 12 23.53 -21.03 72.60
N ARG A 13 24.32 -21.15 71.55
CA ARG A 13 25.55 -21.96 71.54
C ARG A 13 26.23 -22.00 70.17
N ALA A 14 27.50 -21.87 70.25
CA ALA A 14 28.53 -21.82 69.25
C ALA A 14 28.71 -23.11 68.44
N GLY A 15 29.27 -22.99 67.25
CA GLY A 15 30.01 -24.11 66.62
C GLY A 15 30.15 -24.00 65.12
N GLY A 16 31.36 -23.74 64.67
CA GLY A 16 31.81 -24.28 63.40
C GLY A 16 32.10 -23.30 62.27
N ARG A 17 33.28 -22.74 62.24
CA ARG A 17 33.87 -22.07 61.07
C ARG A 17 34.19 -23.09 60.00
N ILE A 18 33.55 -23.00 58.84
CA ILE A 18 34.07 -23.54 57.61
C ILE A 18 34.12 -22.38 56.59
N ARG A 19 35.35 -21.95 56.27
CA ARG A 19 35.58 -21.00 55.21
C ARG A 19 35.46 -21.75 53.86
N ALA A 20 34.39 -21.57 53.14
CA ALA A 20 34.33 -21.94 51.73
C ALA A 20 34.73 -20.71 50.91
N LEU A 21 35.83 -20.79 50.20
CA LEU A 21 36.22 -19.86 49.16
C LEU A 21 35.23 -20.04 47.98
N LEU A 22 34.37 -19.08 47.78
CA LEU A 22 33.61 -18.98 46.52
C LEU A 22 34.48 -18.21 45.51
N LEU A 23 35.03 -18.93 44.53
CA LEU A 23 35.52 -18.35 43.30
C LEU A 23 34.33 -17.76 42.53
N VAL A 24 34.27 -16.44 42.48
CA VAL A 24 33.34 -15.74 41.59
C VAL A 24 34.00 -15.73 40.18
N ALA A 25 33.58 -16.65 39.35
CA ALA A 25 33.90 -16.58 37.93
C ALA A 25 33.02 -15.47 37.31
N VAL A 26 33.66 -14.33 37.01
CA VAL A 26 33.02 -13.27 36.21
C VAL A 26 32.99 -13.77 34.77
N VAL A 27 31.82 -14.32 34.35
CA VAL A 27 31.53 -14.56 32.95
C VAL A 27 31.15 -13.23 32.34
N GLY A 28 32.09 -12.60 31.65
CA GLY A 28 31.82 -11.43 30.81
C GLY A 28 30.95 -11.83 29.64
N VAL A 29 29.64 -11.53 29.73
CA VAL A 29 28.78 -11.60 28.57
C VAL A 29 29.08 -10.37 27.71
N LEU A 30 29.87 -10.59 26.66
CA LEU A 30 29.99 -9.67 25.52
C LEU A 30 28.64 -9.63 24.83
N LEU A 31 27.82 -8.62 25.12
CA LEU A 31 26.66 -8.24 24.30
C LEU A 31 27.20 -7.71 22.95
N SER A 32 27.43 -8.62 21.99
CA SER A 32 27.48 -8.26 20.59
C SER A 32 26.10 -7.73 20.20
N ALA A 33 26.00 -6.41 20.11
CA ALA A 33 24.88 -5.77 19.43
C ALA A 33 25.00 -6.06 17.92
N CYS A 34 24.61 -7.28 17.51
CA CYS A 34 24.29 -7.55 16.13
C CYS A 34 22.95 -6.90 15.86
N GLY A 35 22.96 -5.74 15.21
CA GLY A 35 21.80 -5.22 14.50
C GLY A 35 21.36 -6.29 13.51
N GLY A 36 20.37 -7.09 13.93
CA GLY A 36 19.77 -8.10 13.09
C GLY A 36 18.99 -7.42 11.98
N ASN A 37 19.63 -7.23 10.83
CA ASN A 37 18.91 -7.21 9.55
C ASN A 37 18.21 -8.57 9.48
N HIS A 38 16.91 -8.62 9.79
CA HIS A 38 16.10 -9.78 9.47
C HIS A 38 16.12 -9.87 7.94
N PRO A 39 16.61 -10.96 7.34
CA PRO A 39 16.44 -11.14 5.92
C PRO A 39 14.93 -11.15 5.66
N ARG A 40 14.43 -10.15 4.92
CA ARG A 40 13.11 -10.24 4.31
C ARG A 40 13.10 -11.58 3.61
N GLY A 41 12.12 -12.45 3.95
CA GLY A 41 11.98 -13.72 3.27
C GLY A 41 11.79 -13.41 1.78
N GLU A 42 12.86 -13.53 1.02
CA GLU A 42 12.85 -13.31 -0.41
C GLU A 42 11.93 -14.38 -1.01
N VAL A 43 10.74 -13.98 -1.39
CA VAL A 43 9.88 -14.82 -2.21
C VAL A 43 10.60 -14.93 -3.55
N ALA A 44 10.99 -16.16 -3.93
CA ALA A 44 11.66 -16.39 -5.19
C ALA A 44 10.77 -15.87 -6.34
N ASP A 45 11.37 -15.07 -7.21
CA ASP A 45 10.65 -14.56 -8.38
C ASP A 45 10.19 -15.73 -9.27
N PRO A 46 9.03 -15.61 -9.94
CA PRO A 46 8.56 -16.64 -10.84
C PRO A 46 9.60 -16.91 -11.95
N PRO A 47 9.74 -18.16 -12.43
CA PRO A 47 10.64 -18.48 -13.54
C PRO A 47 10.37 -17.59 -14.76
N GLY A 48 11.44 -17.04 -15.35
CA GLY A 48 11.35 -16.15 -16.53
C GLY A 48 11.02 -14.69 -16.22
N VAL A 49 10.91 -14.32 -14.93
CA VAL A 49 10.72 -12.93 -14.50
C VAL A 49 12.05 -12.35 -14.04
N GLU A 50 12.44 -11.22 -14.63
CA GLU A 50 13.53 -10.38 -14.14
C GLU A 50 12.97 -9.27 -13.24
N VAL A 51 13.68 -8.95 -12.18
CA VAL A 51 13.29 -7.87 -11.27
C VAL A 51 14.40 -6.83 -11.15
N LEU A 52 14.05 -5.59 -11.52
CA LEU A 52 14.88 -4.42 -11.21
C LEU A 52 14.42 -3.90 -9.85
N ARG A 53 15.26 -4.04 -8.84
CA ARG A 53 14.92 -3.68 -7.46
C ARG A 53 15.40 -2.30 -7.10
N ASP A 54 14.55 -1.58 -6.38
CA ASP A 54 14.85 -0.29 -5.72
C ASP A 54 15.28 0.89 -6.62
N PRO A 55 14.92 1.01 -7.92
CA PRO A 55 15.03 2.30 -8.60
C PRO A 55 14.39 3.41 -7.78
N ALA A 56 15.14 4.52 -7.63
CA ALA A 56 14.67 5.68 -6.90
C ALA A 56 13.87 6.61 -7.82
N TYR A 57 12.65 6.95 -7.48
CA TYR A 57 11.86 7.96 -8.19
C TYR A 57 11.85 9.33 -7.47
N GLY A 58 12.46 9.39 -6.29
CA GLY A 58 12.59 10.61 -5.50
C GLY A 58 13.78 10.53 -4.55
N SER A 59 13.98 11.58 -3.75
CA SER A 59 15.11 11.70 -2.83
C SER A 59 14.90 10.98 -1.50
N ASP A 60 13.65 10.71 -1.11
CA ASP A 60 13.34 10.00 0.13
C ASP A 60 13.66 8.51 0.01
N PRO A 61 14.18 7.87 1.06
CA PRO A 61 14.43 6.42 1.06
C PRO A 61 13.19 5.56 0.78
N ALA A 62 11.98 6.03 1.09
CA ALA A 62 10.73 5.36 0.79
C ALA A 62 10.29 5.52 -0.67
N GLN A 63 10.83 6.48 -1.41
CA GLN A 63 10.47 6.72 -2.81
C GLN A 63 11.24 5.76 -3.73
N ARG A 64 10.87 4.49 -3.69
CA ARG A 64 11.48 3.36 -4.42
C ARG A 64 10.39 2.53 -5.08
N LEU A 65 10.77 1.84 -6.15
CA LEU A 65 9.88 0.90 -6.83
C LEU A 65 10.64 -0.37 -7.25
N ASP A 66 9.89 -1.43 -7.56
CA ASP A 66 10.42 -2.64 -8.20
C ASP A 66 9.73 -2.83 -9.55
N VAL A 67 10.49 -3.27 -10.55
CA VAL A 67 9.99 -3.54 -11.90
C VAL A 67 10.12 -5.03 -12.19
N HIS A 68 9.02 -5.72 -12.37
CA HIS A 68 8.97 -7.12 -12.78
C HIS A 68 8.65 -7.19 -14.27
N ARG A 69 9.49 -7.89 -15.04
CA ARG A 69 9.36 -7.98 -16.49
C ARG A 69 9.83 -9.32 -17.06
N SER A 70 9.45 -9.64 -18.29
CA SER A 70 10.16 -10.64 -19.07
C SER A 70 11.50 -10.07 -19.57
N ALA A 71 12.51 -10.93 -19.73
CA ALA A 71 13.83 -10.53 -20.24
C ALA A 71 13.78 -9.97 -21.66
N ASP A 72 12.79 -10.40 -22.45
CA ASP A 72 12.56 -10.02 -23.84
C ASP A 72 11.46 -8.95 -24.00
N ALA A 73 11.03 -8.30 -22.93
CA ALA A 73 9.97 -7.29 -22.95
C ALA A 73 10.31 -6.16 -23.95
N GLN A 74 9.37 -5.87 -24.87
CA GLN A 74 9.47 -4.77 -25.82
C GLN A 74 8.09 -4.13 -26.02
N HIS A 75 8.03 -2.80 -25.88
CA HIS A 75 6.77 -2.03 -25.98
C HIS A 75 5.63 -2.56 -25.10
N ALA A 76 5.99 -3.18 -23.98
CA ALA A 76 5.08 -3.81 -23.05
C ALA A 76 4.16 -2.78 -22.39
N PRO A 77 2.87 -3.07 -22.20
CA PRO A 77 2.03 -2.27 -21.28
C PRO A 77 2.55 -2.38 -19.86
N ILE A 78 2.24 -1.37 -19.06
CA ILE A 78 2.75 -1.25 -17.69
C ILE A 78 1.59 -1.19 -16.71
N LEU A 79 1.58 -2.06 -15.72
CA LEU A 79 0.69 -2.02 -14.57
C LEU A 79 1.45 -1.47 -13.37
N VAL A 80 1.10 -0.28 -12.92
CA VAL A 80 1.73 0.34 -11.74
C VAL A 80 0.87 0.05 -10.52
N MET A 81 1.42 -0.72 -9.57
CA MET A 81 0.74 -1.15 -8.35
C MET A 81 1.13 -0.29 -7.15
N VAL A 82 0.11 0.24 -6.45
CA VAL A 82 0.22 1.03 -5.22
C VAL A 82 -0.37 0.25 -4.06
N HIS A 83 0.46 -0.14 -3.10
CA HIS A 83 0.04 -0.98 -1.99
C HIS A 83 -0.90 -0.28 -1.01
N GLY A 84 -1.71 -1.08 -0.29
CA GLY A 84 -2.50 -0.64 0.85
C GLY A 84 -1.70 -0.59 2.15
N GLY A 85 -2.42 -0.46 3.27
CA GLY A 85 -1.84 -0.49 4.61
C GLY A 85 -2.25 0.70 5.48
N GLY A 86 -3.42 1.30 5.21
CA GLY A 86 -3.99 2.38 6.02
C GLY A 86 -3.09 3.62 6.06
N TRP A 87 -2.45 3.94 4.95
CA TRP A 87 -1.53 5.08 4.78
C TRP A 87 -0.28 5.07 5.68
N ARG A 88 -0.14 4.10 6.61
CA ARG A 88 0.89 4.03 7.67
C ARG A 88 1.86 2.88 7.54
N ARG A 89 1.57 1.90 6.70
CA ARG A 89 2.36 0.68 6.52
C ARG A 89 2.17 0.12 5.12
N GLY A 90 2.95 -0.87 4.80
CA GLY A 90 2.93 -1.53 3.50
C GLY A 90 4.32 -1.58 2.91
N ASP A 91 4.47 -2.35 1.87
CA ASP A 91 5.73 -2.47 1.12
C ASP A 91 5.45 -2.99 -0.28
N LYS A 92 6.14 -2.44 -1.27
CA LYS A 92 6.09 -2.83 -2.67
C LYS A 92 6.41 -4.30 -2.92
N ALA A 93 7.19 -4.92 -2.04
CA ALA A 93 7.59 -6.32 -2.13
C ALA A 93 6.66 -7.26 -1.35
N ASN A 94 5.55 -6.76 -0.78
CA ASN A 94 4.60 -7.61 -0.07
C ASN A 94 4.01 -8.66 -1.04
N PRO A 95 4.13 -9.97 -0.74
CA PRO A 95 3.63 -11.04 -1.63
C PRO A 95 2.13 -10.92 -1.96
N GLY A 96 1.31 -10.46 -1.01
CA GLY A 96 -0.12 -10.21 -1.25
C GLY A 96 -0.37 -9.15 -2.30
N VAL A 97 0.54 -8.18 -2.42
CA VAL A 97 0.47 -7.10 -3.41
C VAL A 97 0.93 -7.56 -4.79
N VAL A 98 2.05 -8.28 -4.89
CA VAL A 98 2.72 -8.47 -6.19
C VAL A 98 2.63 -9.89 -6.76
N LYS A 99 2.65 -10.94 -5.91
CA LYS A 99 2.90 -12.32 -6.35
C LYS A 99 1.99 -12.79 -7.50
N ASN A 100 0.69 -12.72 -7.32
CA ASN A 100 -0.27 -13.23 -8.29
C ASN A 100 -0.40 -12.31 -9.50
N LYS A 101 -0.29 -11.00 -9.30
CA LYS A 101 -0.27 -10.02 -10.39
C LYS A 101 0.94 -10.22 -11.30
N VAL A 102 2.13 -10.41 -10.72
CA VAL A 102 3.35 -10.72 -11.49
C VAL A 102 3.22 -12.05 -12.22
N ALA A 103 2.72 -13.10 -11.55
CA ALA A 103 2.55 -14.42 -12.16
C ALA A 103 1.54 -14.43 -13.33
N HIS A 104 0.56 -13.53 -13.33
CA HIS A 104 -0.46 -13.43 -14.37
C HIS A 104 -0.05 -12.47 -15.48
N TYR A 105 0.33 -11.24 -15.14
CA TYR A 105 0.51 -10.18 -16.13
C TYR A 105 1.88 -10.18 -16.80
N VAL A 106 2.96 -10.62 -16.15
CA VAL A 106 4.28 -10.67 -16.82
C VAL A 106 4.30 -11.68 -17.96
N PRO A 107 3.78 -12.92 -17.84
CA PRO A 107 3.63 -13.82 -18.97
C PRO A 107 2.65 -13.32 -20.06
N ALA A 108 1.66 -12.49 -19.69
CA ALA A 108 0.77 -11.81 -20.65
C ALA A 108 1.44 -10.62 -21.37
N GLY A 109 2.73 -10.38 -21.11
CA GLY A 109 3.53 -9.36 -21.78
C GLY A 109 3.56 -7.99 -21.11
N TYR A 110 3.16 -7.88 -19.86
CA TYR A 110 3.22 -6.63 -19.08
C TYR A 110 4.56 -6.46 -18.34
N LEU A 111 4.90 -5.20 -18.08
CA LEU A 111 5.70 -4.85 -16.91
C LEU A 111 4.76 -4.64 -15.72
N VAL A 112 5.08 -5.24 -14.57
CA VAL A 112 4.41 -4.94 -13.30
C VAL A 112 5.37 -4.13 -12.45
N VAL A 113 5.00 -2.89 -12.16
CA VAL A 113 5.79 -1.96 -11.34
C VAL A 113 5.10 -1.80 -10.01
N SER A 114 5.75 -2.15 -8.91
CA SER A 114 5.22 -1.95 -7.57
C SER A 114 5.99 -0.84 -6.87
N ILE A 115 5.29 0.14 -6.29
CA ILE A 115 5.91 1.31 -5.68
C ILE A 115 5.75 1.30 -4.17
N ASN A 116 6.76 1.83 -3.46
CA ASN A 116 6.63 2.37 -2.11
C ASN A 116 6.37 3.87 -2.20
N TYR A 117 5.79 4.44 -1.17
CA TYR A 117 5.57 5.86 -0.98
C TYR A 117 5.80 6.21 0.49
N ARG A 118 6.04 7.47 0.82
CA ARG A 118 6.20 7.92 2.20
C ARG A 118 4.93 7.67 2.99
N LEU A 119 5.06 7.29 4.24
CA LEU A 119 3.95 6.84 5.07
C LEU A 119 3.61 7.87 6.17
N SER A 120 2.38 7.80 6.69
CA SER A 120 2.01 8.54 7.90
C SER A 120 2.69 7.90 9.14
N PRO A 121 3.04 8.68 10.17
CA PRO A 121 2.70 10.09 10.36
C PRO A 121 3.69 11.10 9.74
N GLU A 122 4.74 10.65 9.06
CA GLU A 122 5.78 11.54 8.49
C GLU A 122 5.20 12.46 7.42
N VAL A 123 4.20 11.98 6.67
CA VAL A 123 3.47 12.75 5.66
C VAL A 123 1.98 12.41 5.70
N ASP A 124 1.14 13.34 5.23
CA ASP A 124 -0.30 13.15 5.07
C ASP A 124 -0.66 12.42 3.74
N PRO A 125 -1.92 12.04 3.53
CA PRO A 125 -2.35 11.38 2.30
C PRO A 125 -2.21 12.24 1.03
N LEU A 126 -2.21 13.56 1.12
CA LEU A 126 -1.98 14.44 -0.05
C LEU A 126 -0.54 14.32 -0.52
N ALA A 127 0.42 14.37 0.40
CA ALA A 127 1.83 14.16 0.08
C ALA A 127 2.10 12.74 -0.46
N GLN A 128 1.37 11.72 0.02
CA GLN A 128 1.43 10.36 -0.52
C GLN A 128 0.90 10.29 -1.96
N ALA A 129 -0.17 11.02 -2.28
CA ALA A 129 -0.68 11.13 -3.65
C ALA A 129 0.33 11.83 -4.58
N HIS A 130 1.05 12.85 -4.09
CA HIS A 130 2.16 13.44 -4.83
C HIS A 130 3.28 12.44 -5.10
N ASP A 131 3.58 11.53 -4.15
CA ASP A 131 4.55 10.45 -4.37
C ASP A 131 4.09 9.48 -5.46
N VAL A 132 2.80 9.12 -5.49
CA VAL A 132 2.22 8.27 -6.56
C VAL A 132 2.34 8.97 -7.93
N ALA A 133 2.02 10.25 -8.02
CA ALA A 133 2.16 11.03 -9.25
C ALA A 133 3.62 11.15 -9.72
N ALA A 134 4.54 11.37 -8.78
CA ALA A 134 5.98 11.39 -9.06
C ALA A 134 6.50 10.03 -9.55
N ALA A 135 6.03 8.93 -8.93
CA ALA A 135 6.36 7.58 -9.38
C ALA A 135 5.84 7.31 -10.80
N LEU A 136 4.61 7.73 -11.12
CA LEU A 136 4.05 7.63 -12.47
C LEU A 136 4.93 8.38 -13.50
N SER A 137 5.29 9.64 -13.22
CA SER A 137 6.18 10.44 -14.08
C SER A 137 7.53 9.76 -14.30
N PHE A 138 8.13 9.23 -13.23
CA PHE A 138 9.38 8.47 -13.31
C PHE A 138 9.23 7.20 -14.15
N VAL A 139 8.17 6.40 -13.94
CA VAL A 139 7.88 5.20 -14.73
C VAL A 139 7.75 5.56 -16.20
N GLN A 140 7.01 6.61 -16.56
CA GLN A 140 6.89 7.08 -17.93
C GLN A 140 8.25 7.44 -18.54
N SER A 141 9.11 8.12 -17.80
CA SER A 141 10.43 8.52 -18.29
C SER A 141 11.39 7.34 -18.48
N ALA A 142 11.29 6.30 -17.64
CA ALA A 142 12.18 5.15 -17.65
C ALA A 142 11.64 3.94 -18.42
N ALA A 143 10.36 3.93 -18.77
CA ALA A 143 9.65 2.79 -19.37
C ALA A 143 10.40 2.14 -20.52
N SER A 144 10.86 2.93 -21.50
CA SER A 144 11.52 2.41 -22.70
C SER A 144 12.84 1.68 -22.39
N ALA A 145 13.57 2.12 -21.35
CA ALA A 145 14.79 1.44 -20.91
C ALA A 145 14.50 0.07 -20.25
N TRP A 146 13.27 -0.14 -19.80
CA TRP A 146 12.81 -1.40 -19.21
C TRP A 146 12.08 -2.30 -20.22
N GLY A 147 11.90 -1.85 -21.46
CA GLY A 147 11.14 -2.57 -22.48
C GLY A 147 9.63 -2.27 -22.46
N GLY A 148 9.20 -1.25 -21.71
CA GLY A 148 7.81 -0.80 -21.62
C GLY A 148 7.46 0.32 -22.60
N ASP A 149 6.16 0.53 -22.84
CA ASP A 149 5.64 1.69 -23.58
C ASP A 149 5.09 2.73 -22.56
N PRO A 150 5.68 3.93 -22.49
CA PRO A 150 5.26 4.98 -21.55
C PRO A 150 3.82 5.47 -21.76
N ARG A 151 3.21 5.18 -22.92
CA ARG A 151 1.83 5.56 -23.24
C ARG A 151 0.80 4.49 -22.89
N ARG A 152 1.25 3.30 -22.48
CA ARG A 152 0.39 2.14 -22.20
C ARG A 152 0.47 1.78 -20.71
N ILE A 153 0.13 2.73 -19.85
CA ILE A 153 0.19 2.60 -18.39
C ILE A 153 -1.22 2.54 -17.80
N VAL A 154 -1.42 1.65 -16.84
CA VAL A 154 -2.60 1.59 -15.97
C VAL A 154 -2.15 1.68 -14.53
N LEU A 155 -2.80 2.54 -13.74
CA LEU A 155 -2.62 2.59 -12.30
C LEU A 155 -3.51 1.55 -11.62
N MET A 156 -2.99 0.83 -10.66
CA MET A 156 -3.76 -0.08 -9.79
C MET A 156 -3.38 0.18 -8.35
N GLY A 157 -4.36 0.28 -7.47
CA GLY A 157 -4.10 0.43 -6.05
C GLY A 157 -5.06 -0.40 -5.21
N HIS A 158 -4.63 -0.81 -4.01
CA HIS A 158 -5.47 -1.51 -3.05
C HIS A 158 -5.65 -0.69 -1.77
N SER A 159 -6.88 -0.66 -1.21
CA SER A 159 -7.15 -0.02 0.09
C SER A 159 -6.70 1.46 0.12
N ALA A 160 -5.76 1.83 0.98
CA ALA A 160 -5.14 3.16 0.97
C ALA A 160 -4.51 3.49 -0.40
N GLY A 161 -3.87 2.51 -1.06
CA GLY A 161 -3.34 2.70 -2.42
C GLY A 161 -4.44 2.94 -3.45
N ALA A 162 -5.61 2.30 -3.30
CA ALA A 162 -6.77 2.57 -4.15
C ALA A 162 -7.31 3.99 -3.96
N HIS A 163 -7.31 4.50 -2.73
CA HIS A 163 -7.59 5.90 -2.45
C HIS A 163 -6.59 6.82 -3.18
N LEU A 164 -5.28 6.56 -3.03
CA LEU A 164 -4.23 7.41 -3.62
C LEU A 164 -4.28 7.45 -5.15
N VAL A 165 -4.45 6.30 -5.83
CA VAL A 165 -4.60 6.30 -7.29
C VAL A 165 -5.88 6.99 -7.74
N SER A 166 -6.96 6.91 -6.95
CA SER A 166 -8.22 7.61 -7.24
C SER A 166 -8.08 9.12 -7.04
N LEU A 167 -7.32 9.56 -6.05
CA LEU A 167 -7.05 10.98 -5.82
C LEU A 167 -6.24 11.58 -6.96
N VAL A 168 -5.17 10.89 -7.40
CA VAL A 168 -4.36 11.29 -8.56
C VAL A 168 -5.19 11.31 -9.86
N THR A 169 -6.18 10.41 -9.98
CA THR A 169 -7.10 10.37 -11.13
C THR A 169 -8.12 11.51 -11.09
N ALA A 170 -8.58 11.88 -9.91
CA ALA A 170 -9.63 12.89 -9.72
C ALA A 170 -9.14 14.32 -9.88
N ASP A 171 -7.93 14.62 -9.40
CA ASP A 171 -7.33 15.95 -9.45
C ASP A 171 -6.14 16.00 -10.43
N PRO A 172 -6.31 16.64 -11.60
CA PRO A 172 -5.25 16.78 -12.58
C PRO A 172 -4.02 17.54 -12.06
N GLY A 173 -4.14 18.31 -10.97
CA GLY A 173 -3.04 19.03 -10.34
C GLY A 173 -1.89 18.11 -9.91
N TYR A 174 -2.19 16.86 -9.49
CA TYR A 174 -1.15 15.87 -9.17
C TYR A 174 -0.32 15.50 -10.39
N ARG A 175 -0.99 15.19 -11.50
CA ARG A 175 -0.34 14.85 -12.77
C ARG A 175 0.50 16.01 -13.29
N GLU A 176 -0.08 17.20 -13.34
CA GLU A 176 0.56 18.40 -13.85
C GLU A 176 1.76 18.81 -12.98
N GLY A 177 1.61 18.78 -11.67
CA GLY A 177 2.68 19.08 -10.71
C GLY A 177 3.86 18.10 -10.78
N ALA A 178 3.61 16.85 -11.12
CA ALA A 178 4.65 15.84 -11.33
C ALA A 178 5.24 15.83 -12.75
N GLY A 179 4.67 16.59 -13.69
CA GLY A 179 5.05 16.53 -15.10
C GLY A 179 4.73 15.19 -15.77
N ALA A 180 3.74 14.46 -15.24
CA ALA A 180 3.32 13.18 -15.80
C ALA A 180 2.39 13.38 -17.00
N ALA A 181 2.49 12.49 -17.98
CA ALA A 181 1.54 12.41 -19.10
C ALA A 181 0.27 11.65 -18.67
N PRO A 182 -0.86 11.79 -19.39
CA PRO A 182 -2.03 10.94 -19.19
C PRO A 182 -1.69 9.43 -19.29
N TRP A 183 -2.49 8.62 -18.59
CA TRP A 183 -2.40 7.15 -18.61
C TRP A 183 -3.72 6.56 -19.11
N LEU A 184 -3.82 5.24 -19.28
CA LEU A 184 -4.98 4.64 -19.96
C LEU A 184 -6.19 4.47 -19.05
N GLY A 185 -5.97 4.21 -17.77
CA GLY A 185 -7.06 3.99 -16.81
C GLY A 185 -6.56 3.65 -15.41
N THR A 186 -7.49 3.60 -14.46
CA THR A 186 -7.21 3.37 -13.05
C THR A 186 -8.08 2.26 -12.49
N ILE A 187 -7.46 1.34 -11.74
CA ILE A 187 -8.12 0.23 -11.05
C ILE A 187 -7.98 0.46 -9.55
N ALA A 188 -9.09 0.71 -8.89
CA ALA A 188 -9.15 0.92 -7.44
C ALA A 188 -9.77 -0.30 -6.76
N LEU A 189 -8.95 -1.03 -5.99
CA LEU A 189 -9.30 -2.27 -5.33
C LEU A 189 -9.67 -1.97 -3.87
N ASP A 190 -10.96 -1.94 -3.60
CA ASP A 190 -11.60 -1.90 -2.29
C ASP A 190 -11.17 -0.73 -1.37
N SER A 191 -11.15 0.50 -1.91
CA SER A 191 -11.19 1.69 -1.06
C SER A 191 -12.60 1.96 -0.54
N ALA A 192 -12.69 2.65 0.61
CA ALA A 192 -13.92 3.28 1.07
C ALA A 192 -13.70 4.78 1.35
N ALA A 193 -12.57 5.34 0.90
CA ALA A 193 -12.19 6.73 1.15
C ALA A 193 -12.33 7.59 -0.11
N TYR A 194 -13.52 7.65 -0.70
CA TYR A 194 -13.79 8.52 -1.85
C TYR A 194 -14.43 9.86 -1.46
N ASP A 195 -15.19 9.89 -0.35
CA ASP A 195 -15.67 11.10 0.32
C ASP A 195 -15.29 11.02 1.79
N VAL A 196 -14.15 11.61 2.14
CA VAL A 196 -13.56 11.53 3.48
C VAL A 196 -14.42 12.21 4.54
N PRO A 197 -14.97 13.44 4.35
CA PRO A 197 -15.90 14.05 5.28
C PRO A 197 -17.10 13.18 5.59
N GLN A 198 -17.65 12.47 4.61
CA GLN A 198 -18.79 11.56 4.85
C GLN A 198 -18.39 10.42 5.80
N ILE A 199 -17.19 9.87 5.67
CA ILE A 199 -16.67 8.83 6.56
C ILE A 199 -16.45 9.40 7.96
N MET A 200 -15.74 10.52 8.06
CA MET A 200 -15.34 11.12 9.34
C MET A 200 -16.53 11.60 10.17
N ASN A 201 -17.66 11.92 9.55
CA ASN A 201 -18.92 12.28 10.22
C ASN A 201 -19.72 11.08 10.72
N GLY A 202 -19.35 9.85 10.35
CA GLY A 202 -20.02 8.60 10.76
C GLY A 202 -19.13 7.72 11.67
N PRO A 203 -19.64 6.57 12.11
CA PRO A 203 -18.82 5.56 12.76
C PRO A 203 -17.76 5.03 11.77
N HIS A 204 -16.49 5.11 12.13
CA HIS A 204 -15.38 4.67 11.27
C HIS A 204 -14.24 4.06 12.09
N PRO A 205 -13.40 3.20 11.49
CA PRO A 205 -12.19 2.70 12.11
C PRO A 205 -11.17 3.80 12.41
N ALA A 206 -10.45 3.70 13.52
CA ALA A 206 -9.46 4.68 13.96
C ALA A 206 -8.35 4.97 12.95
N LEU A 207 -8.11 4.09 11.99
CA LEU A 207 -7.14 4.32 10.92
C LEU A 207 -7.46 5.57 10.06
N TYR A 208 -8.74 5.97 10.00
CA TYR A 208 -9.14 7.20 9.30
C TYR A 208 -8.82 8.45 10.12
N ASP A 209 -9.00 8.39 11.47
CA ASP A 209 -8.53 9.46 12.35
C ASP A 209 -7.02 9.68 12.23
N ASP A 210 -6.26 8.58 12.17
CA ASP A 210 -4.81 8.62 12.00
C ASP A 210 -4.36 9.21 10.65
N ALA A 211 -5.14 9.00 9.60
CA ALA A 211 -4.80 9.44 8.24
C ALA A 211 -5.29 10.87 7.92
N PHE A 212 -6.51 11.21 8.34
CA PHE A 212 -7.20 12.43 7.90
C PHE A 212 -7.43 13.43 9.04
N GLY A 213 -7.24 13.04 10.30
CA GLY A 213 -7.36 13.90 11.46
C GLY A 213 -8.69 14.65 11.55
N GLN A 214 -8.65 15.86 12.13
CA GLN A 214 -9.81 16.72 12.32
C GLN A 214 -9.82 17.95 11.41
N ASP A 215 -8.87 18.07 10.48
CA ASP A 215 -8.80 19.17 9.55
C ASP A 215 -9.75 18.94 8.38
N GLU A 216 -10.87 19.69 8.36
CA GLU A 216 -11.89 19.59 7.33
C GLU A 216 -11.36 19.98 5.92
N VAL A 217 -10.32 20.84 5.84
CA VAL A 217 -9.71 21.20 4.57
C VAL A 217 -8.95 19.99 4.02
N LEU A 218 -8.09 19.37 4.84
CA LEU A 218 -7.39 18.15 4.48
C LEU A 218 -8.38 17.04 4.06
N GLN A 219 -9.45 16.84 4.83
CA GLN A 219 -10.46 15.82 4.52
C GLN A 219 -11.12 16.06 3.16
N ARG A 220 -11.43 17.30 2.81
CA ARG A 220 -12.01 17.66 1.50
C ARG A 220 -11.01 17.49 0.37
N GLU A 221 -9.78 17.96 0.55
CA GLU A 221 -8.70 17.85 -0.44
C GLU A 221 -8.28 16.40 -0.66
N ALA A 222 -8.39 15.55 0.36
CA ALA A 222 -8.13 14.11 0.28
C ALA A 222 -9.34 13.29 -0.23
N SER A 223 -10.40 13.92 -0.73
CA SER A 223 -11.63 13.23 -1.19
C SER A 223 -11.69 13.18 -2.71
N PRO A 224 -11.40 12.04 -3.38
CA PRO A 224 -11.51 11.92 -4.83
C PRO A 224 -12.83 12.41 -5.39
N THR A 225 -13.96 12.17 -4.72
CA THR A 225 -15.28 12.61 -5.16
C THR A 225 -15.43 14.13 -5.13
N LEU A 226 -14.80 14.82 -4.16
CA LEU A 226 -14.97 16.26 -3.94
C LEU A 226 -13.97 17.12 -4.74
N VAL A 227 -12.81 16.57 -5.09
CA VAL A 227 -11.78 17.28 -5.88
C VAL A 227 -11.84 16.94 -7.36
N LEU A 228 -12.75 16.03 -7.75
CA LEU A 228 -12.86 15.59 -9.14
C LEU A 228 -13.09 16.78 -10.07
N SER A 229 -12.21 16.93 -11.05
CA SER A 229 -12.26 18.00 -12.02
C SER A 229 -11.79 17.54 -13.40
N GLY A 230 -12.20 18.28 -14.44
CA GLY A 230 -11.89 17.88 -15.82
C GLY A 230 -12.57 16.57 -16.23
N THR A 231 -11.98 15.86 -17.17
CA THR A 231 -12.39 14.51 -17.59
C THR A 231 -11.31 13.52 -17.15
N PRO A 232 -11.56 12.72 -16.09
CA PRO A 232 -10.57 11.78 -15.59
C PRO A 232 -10.40 10.60 -16.56
N GLU A 233 -9.33 9.83 -16.39
CA GLU A 233 -9.14 8.56 -17.07
C GLU A 233 -10.25 7.55 -16.67
N PRO A 234 -10.56 6.54 -17.54
CA PRO A 234 -11.47 5.46 -17.21
C PRO A 234 -11.14 4.75 -15.89
N VAL A 235 -12.16 4.36 -15.09
CA VAL A 235 -11.93 3.72 -13.80
C VAL A 235 -12.68 2.40 -13.65
N LEU A 236 -12.03 1.40 -13.04
CA LEU A 236 -12.64 0.21 -12.47
C LEU A 236 -12.57 0.33 -10.94
N LEU A 237 -13.71 0.33 -10.28
CA LEU A 237 -13.86 0.45 -8.83
C LEU A 237 -14.36 -0.88 -8.28
N VAL A 238 -13.48 -1.71 -7.74
CA VAL A 238 -13.86 -2.96 -7.08
C VAL A 238 -14.16 -2.66 -5.62
N CYS A 239 -15.25 -3.19 -5.09
CA CYS A 239 -15.63 -3.01 -3.69
C CYS A 239 -16.09 -4.32 -3.05
N GLY A 240 -15.64 -4.60 -1.84
CA GLY A 240 -16.10 -5.72 -1.03
C GLY A 240 -17.55 -5.52 -0.59
N SER A 241 -18.48 -6.35 -1.09
CA SER A 241 -19.91 -6.24 -0.78
C SER A 241 -20.25 -6.54 0.68
N ASN A 242 -19.31 -7.15 1.42
CA ASN A 242 -19.42 -7.40 2.86
C ASN A 242 -18.91 -6.24 3.73
N ARG A 243 -18.46 -5.13 3.11
CA ARG A 243 -18.05 -3.90 3.79
C ARG A 243 -19.08 -2.81 3.55
N ALA A 244 -19.77 -2.37 4.63
CA ALA A 244 -20.93 -1.50 4.54
C ALA A 244 -20.69 -0.20 3.74
N GLU A 245 -19.48 0.40 3.87
CA GLU A 245 -19.17 1.70 3.28
C GLU A 245 -18.47 1.61 1.90
N ALA A 246 -17.88 0.45 1.56
CA ALA A 246 -17.01 0.36 0.39
C ALA A 246 -17.79 0.57 -0.93
N CYS A 247 -18.87 -0.17 -1.15
CA CYS A 247 -19.63 -0.06 -2.39
C CYS A 247 -20.43 1.25 -2.50
N PRO A 248 -21.12 1.76 -1.46
CA PRO A 248 -21.76 3.08 -1.55
C PRO A 248 -20.78 4.21 -1.90
N GLN A 249 -19.59 4.22 -1.33
CA GLN A 249 -18.55 5.19 -1.64
C GLN A 249 -18.04 5.02 -3.09
N ALA A 250 -17.81 3.79 -3.54
CA ALA A 250 -17.40 3.50 -4.91
C ALA A 250 -18.47 3.90 -5.94
N ASP A 251 -19.74 3.65 -5.64
CA ASP A 251 -20.89 4.06 -6.49
C ASP A 251 -20.98 5.57 -6.64
N ALA A 252 -20.83 6.32 -5.53
CA ALA A 252 -20.83 7.78 -5.55
C ALA A 252 -19.70 8.36 -6.39
N PHE A 253 -18.46 7.86 -6.19
CA PHE A 253 -17.31 8.29 -6.99
C PHE A 253 -17.45 7.89 -8.46
N GLY A 254 -17.89 6.66 -8.76
CA GLY A 254 -18.17 6.21 -10.12
C GLY A 254 -19.23 7.04 -10.82
N ALA A 255 -20.28 7.46 -10.11
CA ALA A 255 -21.30 8.38 -10.63
C ALA A 255 -20.70 9.76 -10.96
N ALA A 256 -19.84 10.30 -10.09
CA ALA A 256 -19.14 11.55 -10.34
C ALA A 256 -18.23 11.46 -11.58
N VAL A 257 -17.44 10.39 -11.71
CA VAL A 257 -16.58 10.15 -12.88
C VAL A 257 -17.40 10.14 -14.18
N ARG A 258 -18.54 9.44 -14.19
CA ARG A 258 -19.45 9.41 -15.37
C ARG A 258 -20.05 10.80 -15.66
N ALA A 259 -20.39 11.56 -14.64
CA ALA A 259 -20.90 12.93 -14.81
C ALA A 259 -19.84 13.88 -15.41
N HIS A 260 -18.55 13.59 -15.19
CA HIS A 260 -17.42 14.30 -15.80
C HIS A 260 -17.01 13.78 -17.18
N GLY A 261 -17.83 12.93 -17.81
CA GLY A 261 -17.67 12.51 -19.22
C GLY A 261 -16.68 11.35 -19.43
N SER A 262 -16.29 10.65 -18.37
CA SER A 262 -15.46 9.43 -18.46
C SER A 262 -16.27 8.17 -18.17
N THR A 263 -15.62 7.01 -18.26
CA THR A 263 -16.24 5.72 -17.94
C THR A 263 -15.85 5.26 -16.55
N ALA A 264 -16.83 4.71 -15.83
CA ALA A 264 -16.61 4.10 -14.52
C ALA A 264 -17.42 2.80 -14.42
N THR A 265 -16.74 1.70 -14.15
CA THR A 265 -17.34 0.42 -13.79
C THR A 265 -17.20 0.22 -12.29
N VAL A 266 -18.31 -0.05 -11.59
CA VAL A 266 -18.27 -0.45 -10.17
C VAL A 266 -18.57 -1.93 -10.10
N LEU A 267 -17.70 -2.68 -9.43
CA LEU A 267 -17.79 -4.13 -9.28
C LEU A 267 -17.94 -4.49 -7.79
N PRO A 268 -19.15 -4.70 -7.28
CA PRO A 268 -19.33 -5.33 -5.98
C PRO A 268 -18.91 -6.80 -6.06
N ILE A 269 -18.09 -7.24 -5.09
CA ILE A 269 -17.64 -8.63 -5.04
C ILE A 269 -17.68 -9.16 -3.61
N ASP A 270 -18.16 -10.39 -3.43
CA ASP A 270 -18.20 -11.06 -2.11
C ASP A 270 -16.84 -11.71 -1.81
N MET A 271 -15.89 -10.86 -1.46
CA MET A 271 -14.53 -11.26 -1.08
C MET A 271 -14.07 -10.45 0.13
N SER A 272 -13.12 -10.98 0.89
CA SER A 272 -12.49 -10.23 1.97
C SER A 272 -11.64 -9.08 1.41
N HIS A 273 -11.43 -8.03 2.23
CA HIS A 273 -10.58 -6.89 1.89
C HIS A 273 -9.18 -7.31 1.39
N GLY A 274 -8.57 -8.29 2.07
CA GLY A 274 -7.25 -8.79 1.69
C GLY A 274 -7.28 -9.68 0.43
N ASP A 275 -8.37 -10.44 0.22
CA ASP A 275 -8.50 -11.28 -0.97
C ASP A 275 -8.69 -10.46 -2.23
N ILE A 276 -9.38 -9.32 -2.17
CA ILE A 276 -9.52 -8.39 -3.32
C ILE A 276 -8.15 -7.93 -3.82
N ASP A 277 -7.15 -7.77 -2.93
CA ASP A 277 -5.78 -7.51 -3.38
C ASP A 277 -5.09 -8.77 -3.88
N SER A 278 -5.04 -9.81 -3.02
CA SER A 278 -4.20 -10.97 -3.24
C SER A 278 -4.67 -11.90 -4.35
N GLN A 279 -5.96 -11.87 -4.72
CA GLN A 279 -6.54 -12.74 -5.73
C GLN A 279 -6.54 -12.16 -7.15
N VAL A 280 -6.18 -10.89 -7.35
CA VAL A 280 -5.92 -10.38 -8.71
C VAL A 280 -4.75 -11.13 -9.33
N GLY A 281 -5.00 -11.74 -10.49
CA GLY A 281 -4.08 -12.67 -11.17
C GLY A 281 -4.32 -14.14 -10.86
N VAL A 282 -5.22 -14.46 -9.94
CA VAL A 282 -5.74 -15.84 -9.76
C VAL A 282 -7.02 -15.99 -10.60
N ALA A 283 -7.14 -17.09 -11.32
CA ALA A 283 -8.32 -17.33 -12.16
C ALA A 283 -9.63 -17.24 -11.36
N GLY A 284 -10.52 -16.35 -11.79
CA GLY A 284 -11.80 -16.11 -11.12
C GLY A 284 -12.46 -14.80 -11.55
N PRO A 285 -13.65 -14.50 -11.02
CA PRO A 285 -14.44 -13.34 -11.45
C PRO A 285 -13.73 -12.00 -11.30
N LEU A 286 -12.94 -11.84 -10.24
CA LEU A 286 -12.16 -10.61 -10.00
C LEU A 286 -11.12 -10.39 -11.10
N THR A 287 -10.30 -11.39 -11.38
CA THR A 287 -9.26 -11.29 -12.43
C THR A 287 -9.91 -11.10 -13.79
N SER A 288 -10.99 -11.84 -14.11
CA SER A 288 -11.71 -11.65 -15.38
C SER A 288 -12.20 -10.22 -15.54
N ALA A 289 -12.75 -9.60 -14.50
CA ALA A 289 -13.21 -8.21 -14.58
C ALA A 289 -12.07 -7.20 -14.75
N VAL A 290 -10.92 -7.45 -14.14
CA VAL A 290 -9.71 -6.64 -14.36
C VAL A 290 -9.22 -6.81 -15.80
N ASP A 291 -9.16 -8.03 -16.30
CA ASP A 291 -8.73 -8.35 -17.68
C ASP A 291 -9.69 -7.73 -18.71
N ASP A 292 -11.01 -7.79 -18.49
CA ASP A 292 -12.02 -7.14 -19.33
C ASP A 292 -11.82 -5.61 -19.35
N PHE A 293 -11.51 -5.01 -18.20
CA PHE A 293 -11.21 -3.58 -18.12
C PHE A 293 -9.93 -3.25 -18.91
N LEU A 294 -8.85 -4.01 -18.74
CA LEU A 294 -7.60 -3.84 -19.51
C LEU A 294 -7.84 -3.99 -21.01
N THR A 295 -8.62 -5.00 -21.42
CA THR A 295 -9.03 -5.20 -22.82
C THR A 295 -9.81 -4.00 -23.36
N SER A 296 -10.71 -3.40 -22.59
CA SER A 296 -11.46 -2.20 -22.96
C SER A 296 -10.57 -0.99 -23.23
N LEU A 297 -9.37 -0.96 -22.62
CA LEU A 297 -8.33 0.04 -22.86
C LEU A 297 -7.39 -0.32 -24.03
N GLY A 298 -7.65 -1.40 -24.76
CA GLY A 298 -6.82 -1.88 -25.88
C GLY A 298 -5.53 -2.58 -25.44
N LEU A 299 -5.52 -3.16 -24.25
CA LEU A 299 -4.38 -3.88 -23.70
C LEU A 299 -4.57 -5.40 -23.82
N PRO A 300 -3.49 -6.20 -23.91
CA PRO A 300 -3.57 -7.66 -23.97
C PRO A 300 -4.01 -8.24 -22.61
N THR A 301 -4.59 -9.45 -22.62
CA THR A 301 -4.96 -10.22 -21.41
C THR A 301 -4.69 -11.71 -21.64
#